data_6db66f805596ad0cc91b93f36410a57f
#
_entry.id   6db66f805596ad0cc91b93f36410a57f
#
_cell.length_a   1.000
_cell.length_b   1.000
_cell.length_c   1.000
_cell.angle_alpha   90.00
_cell.angle_beta   90.00
_cell.angle_gamma   90.00
#
_symmetry.space_group_name_H-M   'P 1'
#
loop_
_entity.id
_entity.type
_entity.pdbx_description
1 polymer ?
#
loop_
_entity_poly.entity_id
_entity_poly.type
_entity_poly.pdbx_seq_one_letter_code
_entity_poly.pdbx_strand_id
1 'polypeptide(L)'
;MIRTWCKDHPIQFMACYLVFYLAFFKLLEQGIQVPDLVLHCRLDDLIPFCKYAIIPYYLWFAWIPCTLFYLLWFNDRREFWRLCLPLFTGMTLSLLFCAIVSNGTDLRPAYIYGNDIFTRTVRALWRTDTPTNVFPSIHVFNSVTLALAYHHCARLRGRKWLWVRVSADLLCVSIILSTMLLKQHSVIDVMGGIILALTLDAVADAVALRTAPSVAYRHNRHHALPEHS
;
A
#
# COMPACT_ATOMS: atom_id res chain seq x y z
N MET A 1 -15.92 -11.19 19.89
CA MET A 1 -15.21 -12.45 19.63
C MET A 1 -14.22 -12.34 18.46
N ILE A 2 -14.61 -11.99 17.23
CA ILE A 2 -13.70 -11.86 16.07
C ILE A 2 -12.61 -10.80 16.31
N ARG A 3 -12.95 -9.62 16.82
CA ARG A 3 -11.99 -8.51 17.07
C ARG A 3 -10.91 -8.87 18.10
N THR A 4 -11.24 -9.64 19.12
CA THR A 4 -10.27 -10.16 20.09
C THR A 4 -9.38 -11.21 19.47
N TRP A 5 -9.97 -12.17 18.75
CA TRP A 5 -9.21 -13.21 18.06
C TRP A 5 -8.16 -12.63 17.08
N CYS A 6 -8.54 -11.68 16.21
CA CYS A 6 -7.59 -11.03 15.30
C CYS A 6 -6.42 -10.37 16.04
N LYS A 7 -6.68 -9.73 17.19
CA LYS A 7 -5.62 -9.10 17.99
C LYS A 7 -4.66 -10.10 18.60
N ASP A 8 -5.16 -11.26 18.97
CA ASP A 8 -4.37 -12.31 19.61
C ASP A 8 -3.61 -13.16 18.59
N HIS A 9 -4.12 -13.24 17.34
CA HIS A 9 -3.58 -14.07 16.25
C HIS A 9 -3.27 -13.27 14.97
N PRO A 10 -2.39 -12.25 15.00
CA PRO A 10 -2.14 -11.37 13.86
C PRO A 10 -1.56 -12.10 12.63
N ILE A 11 -0.72 -13.12 12.84
CA ILE A 11 -0.12 -13.90 11.74
C ILE A 11 -1.20 -14.70 11.01
N GLN A 12 -2.08 -15.39 11.76
CA GLN A 12 -3.19 -16.13 11.19
C GLN A 12 -4.15 -15.20 10.43
N PHE A 13 -4.42 -14.01 11.00
CA PHE A 13 -5.23 -13.00 10.35
C PHE A 13 -4.63 -12.57 9.00
N MET A 14 -3.31 -12.25 8.96
CA MET A 14 -2.62 -11.92 7.71
C MET A 14 -2.65 -13.06 6.70
N ALA A 15 -2.44 -14.31 7.14
CA ALA A 15 -2.47 -15.49 6.27
C ALA A 15 -3.86 -15.72 5.67
N CYS A 16 -4.90 -15.66 6.50
CA CYS A 16 -6.30 -15.77 6.03
C CYS A 16 -6.65 -14.67 5.03
N TYR A 17 -6.23 -13.42 5.34
CA TYR A 17 -6.45 -12.30 4.42
C TYR A 17 -5.72 -12.49 3.10
N LEU A 18 -4.46 -12.93 3.12
CA LEU A 18 -3.68 -13.18 1.90
C LEU A 18 -4.35 -14.24 1.01
N VAL A 19 -4.83 -15.34 1.59
CA VAL A 19 -5.55 -16.40 0.85
C VAL A 19 -6.82 -15.82 0.23
N PHE A 20 -7.62 -15.09 1.00
CA PHE A 20 -8.81 -14.40 0.50
C PHE A 20 -8.49 -13.45 -0.66
N TYR A 21 -7.50 -12.60 -0.46
CA TYR A 21 -7.08 -11.60 -1.44
C TYR A 21 -6.63 -12.25 -2.76
N LEU A 22 -5.73 -13.24 -2.69
CA LEU A 22 -5.21 -13.94 -3.87
C LEU A 22 -6.29 -14.71 -4.61
N ALA A 23 -7.23 -15.33 -3.89
CA ALA A 23 -8.36 -16.04 -4.49
C ALA A 23 -9.28 -15.05 -5.24
N PHE A 24 -9.62 -13.93 -4.60
CA PHE A 24 -10.47 -12.91 -5.21
C PHE A 24 -9.79 -12.23 -6.40
N PHE A 25 -8.50 -11.85 -6.27
CA PHE A 25 -7.72 -11.33 -7.38
C PHE A 25 -7.70 -12.27 -8.58
N LYS A 26 -7.40 -13.56 -8.34
CA LYS A 26 -7.39 -14.58 -9.39
C LYS A 26 -8.76 -14.74 -10.09
N LEU A 27 -9.85 -14.66 -9.35
CA LEU A 27 -11.20 -14.71 -9.93
C LEU A 27 -11.45 -13.52 -10.86
N LEU A 28 -11.04 -12.30 -10.47
CA LEU A 28 -11.15 -11.10 -11.29
C LEU A 28 -10.31 -11.20 -12.57
N GLU A 29 -9.05 -11.63 -12.44
CA GLU A 29 -8.13 -11.78 -13.58
C GLU A 29 -8.63 -12.80 -14.61
N GLN A 30 -9.35 -13.82 -14.16
CA GLN A 30 -9.93 -14.83 -15.07
C GLN A 30 -11.27 -14.40 -15.68
N GLY A 31 -11.98 -13.48 -15.01
CA GLY A 31 -13.32 -13.03 -15.43
C GLY A 31 -13.33 -11.91 -16.46
N ILE A 32 -12.38 -10.98 -16.39
CA ILE A 32 -12.35 -9.78 -17.23
C ILE A 32 -11.26 -9.91 -18.28
N GLN A 33 -11.64 -10.23 -19.51
CA GLN A 33 -10.70 -10.32 -20.63
C GLN A 33 -10.66 -9.04 -21.48
N VAL A 34 -11.78 -8.31 -21.55
CA VAL A 34 -11.87 -7.02 -22.26
C VAL A 34 -12.46 -6.00 -21.31
N PRO A 35 -11.73 -4.95 -20.94
CA PRO A 35 -12.22 -3.92 -20.02
C PRO A 35 -13.23 -3.01 -20.72
N ASP A 36 -14.30 -2.62 -20.01
CA ASP A 36 -15.27 -1.62 -20.46
C ASP A 36 -14.70 -0.21 -20.44
N LEU A 37 -13.81 0.05 -19.46
CA LEU A 37 -13.14 1.33 -19.28
C LEU A 37 -11.63 1.17 -19.51
N VAL A 38 -11.12 1.78 -20.59
CA VAL A 38 -9.69 1.85 -20.87
C VAL A 38 -9.11 3.15 -20.31
N LEU A 39 -8.18 3.03 -19.39
CA LEU A 39 -7.51 4.15 -18.73
C LEU A 39 -6.22 4.49 -19.48
N HIS A 40 -6.23 5.65 -20.12
CA HIS A 40 -5.12 6.17 -20.90
C HIS A 40 -5.17 7.71 -20.89
N CYS A 41 -4.05 8.36 -20.67
CA CYS A 41 -3.93 9.81 -20.80
C CYS A 41 -2.69 10.20 -21.61
N ARG A 42 -2.64 11.42 -22.13
CA ARG A 42 -1.51 11.91 -22.95
C ARG A 42 -0.15 11.84 -22.26
N LEU A 43 -0.12 11.86 -20.93
CA LEU A 43 1.13 11.73 -20.18
C LEU A 43 1.70 10.31 -20.27
N ASP A 44 0.86 9.30 -20.42
CA ASP A 44 1.30 7.90 -20.56
C ASP A 44 2.12 7.66 -21.83
N ASP A 45 1.83 8.43 -22.89
CA ASP A 45 2.55 8.36 -24.17
C ASP A 45 3.98 8.91 -24.06
N LEU A 46 4.20 9.84 -23.12
CA LEU A 46 5.52 10.45 -22.88
C LEU A 46 6.42 9.56 -22.04
N ILE A 47 5.86 8.59 -21.32
CA ILE A 47 6.63 7.69 -20.45
C ILE A 47 7.20 6.55 -21.27
N PRO A 48 8.54 6.41 -21.39
CA PRO A 48 9.14 5.34 -22.17
C PRO A 48 8.99 3.97 -21.46
N PHE A 49 8.98 2.89 -22.24
CA PHE A 49 9.12 1.55 -21.68
C PHE A 49 10.56 1.31 -21.20
N CYS A 50 10.73 0.79 -19.99
CA CYS A 50 12.03 0.43 -19.42
C CYS A 50 11.99 -0.93 -18.73
N LYS A 51 12.60 -1.95 -19.32
CA LYS A 51 12.63 -3.32 -18.75
C LYS A 51 13.35 -3.43 -17.42
N TYR A 52 14.31 -2.54 -17.12
CA TYR A 52 15.06 -2.55 -15.86
C TYR A 52 14.22 -2.09 -14.65
N ALA A 53 13.11 -1.42 -14.91
CA ALA A 53 12.14 -1.05 -13.90
C ALA A 53 11.48 -2.27 -13.21
N ILE A 54 11.70 -3.49 -13.75
CA ILE A 54 11.27 -4.74 -13.12
C ILE A 54 11.91 -4.97 -11.74
N ILE A 55 13.09 -4.39 -11.47
CA ILE A 55 13.78 -4.54 -10.19
C ILE A 55 12.99 -3.89 -9.06
N PRO A 56 12.74 -2.56 -9.06
CA PRO A 56 11.92 -1.95 -8.02
C PRO A 56 10.49 -2.51 -7.99
N TYR A 57 9.93 -2.90 -9.13
CA TYR A 57 8.62 -3.55 -9.17
C TYR A 57 8.57 -4.83 -8.33
N TYR A 58 9.56 -5.72 -8.46
CA TYR A 58 9.63 -6.95 -7.66
C TYR A 58 10.00 -6.72 -6.19
N LEU A 59 10.72 -5.65 -5.86
CA LEU A 59 10.99 -5.29 -4.47
C LEU A 59 9.72 -5.01 -3.68
N TRP A 60 8.65 -4.56 -4.34
CA TRP A 60 7.33 -4.37 -3.74
C TRP A 60 6.80 -5.63 -3.03
N PHE A 61 6.95 -6.81 -3.66
CA PHE A 61 6.49 -8.09 -3.10
C PHE A 61 7.21 -8.45 -1.80
N ALA A 62 8.47 -8.08 -1.65
CA ALA A 62 9.24 -8.30 -0.44
C ALA A 62 8.99 -7.21 0.61
N TRP A 63 8.78 -5.96 0.18
CA TRP A 63 8.66 -4.83 1.08
C TRP A 63 7.43 -4.91 1.99
N ILE A 64 6.29 -5.34 1.47
CA ILE A 64 5.04 -5.50 2.23
C ILE A 64 5.22 -6.45 3.42
N PRO A 65 5.56 -7.73 3.22
CA PRO A 65 5.73 -8.65 4.35
C PRO A 65 6.87 -8.24 5.28
N CYS A 66 8.01 -7.76 4.77
CA CYS A 66 9.11 -7.30 5.60
C CYS A 66 8.68 -6.18 6.55
N THR A 67 7.89 -5.20 6.06
CA THR A 67 7.40 -4.10 6.90
C THR A 67 6.38 -4.59 7.93
N LEU A 68 5.43 -5.43 7.54
CA LEU A 68 4.42 -5.99 8.44
C LEU A 68 5.08 -6.80 9.56
N PHE A 69 6.04 -7.67 9.23
CA PHE A 69 6.78 -8.44 10.23
C PHE A 69 7.67 -7.58 11.11
N TYR A 70 8.33 -6.55 10.55
CA TYR A 70 9.12 -5.61 11.34
C TYR A 70 8.25 -4.91 12.40
N LEU A 71 7.09 -4.39 12.02
CA LEU A 71 6.18 -3.74 12.95
C LEU A 71 5.59 -4.71 13.97
N LEU A 72 5.32 -5.95 13.58
CA LEU A 72 4.76 -6.95 14.48
C LEU A 72 5.74 -7.40 15.57
N TRP A 73 7.02 -7.58 15.24
CA TRP A 73 8.02 -8.14 16.16
C TRP A 73 8.85 -7.10 16.90
N PHE A 74 9.12 -5.95 16.29
CA PHE A 74 10.05 -4.96 16.85
C PHE A 74 9.38 -3.68 17.36
N ASN A 75 8.07 -3.53 17.18
CA ASN A 75 7.33 -2.34 17.56
C ASN A 75 6.09 -2.68 18.39
N ASP A 76 5.36 -1.62 18.78
CA ASP A 76 4.08 -1.77 19.45
C ASP A 76 3.04 -2.36 18.48
N ARG A 77 2.22 -3.29 18.95
CA ARG A 77 1.08 -3.85 18.20
C ARG A 77 0.12 -2.77 17.68
N ARG A 78 0.09 -1.61 18.30
CA ARG A 78 -0.69 -0.46 17.83
C ARG A 78 -0.19 0.04 16.47
N GLU A 79 1.13 0.14 16.28
CA GLU A 79 1.73 0.56 15.00
C GLU A 79 1.50 -0.48 13.90
N PHE A 80 1.61 -1.76 14.24
CA PHE A 80 1.25 -2.84 13.32
C PHE A 80 -0.20 -2.71 12.81
N TRP A 81 -1.18 -2.55 13.72
CA TRP A 81 -2.58 -2.44 13.33
C TRP A 81 -2.89 -1.12 12.62
N ARG A 82 -2.15 -0.05 12.92
CA ARG A 82 -2.27 1.23 12.21
C ARG A 82 -1.88 1.10 10.73
N LEU A 83 -0.91 0.25 10.38
CA LEU A 83 -0.59 -0.08 8.99
C LEU A 83 -1.56 -1.14 8.43
N CYS A 84 -1.73 -2.25 9.14
CA CYS A 84 -2.41 -3.45 8.65
C CYS A 84 -3.87 -3.17 8.24
N LEU A 85 -4.62 -2.39 9.04
CA LEU A 85 -6.03 -2.12 8.76
C LEU A 85 -6.24 -1.26 7.52
N PRO A 86 -5.61 -0.07 7.35
CA PRO A 86 -5.73 0.70 6.12
C PRO A 86 -5.24 -0.06 4.90
N LEU A 87 -4.10 -0.77 5.02
CA LEU A 87 -3.52 -1.55 3.93
C LEU A 87 -4.52 -2.59 3.40
N PHE A 88 -5.06 -3.43 4.27
CA PHE A 88 -6.00 -4.49 3.86
C PHE A 88 -7.36 -3.91 3.43
N THR A 89 -7.81 -2.85 4.06
CA THR A 89 -9.03 -2.15 3.64
C THR A 89 -8.90 -1.60 2.23
N GLY A 90 -7.81 -0.89 1.92
CA GLY A 90 -7.60 -0.32 0.60
C GLY A 90 -7.41 -1.37 -0.48
N MET A 91 -6.66 -2.45 -0.20
CA MET A 91 -6.55 -3.60 -1.11
C MET A 91 -7.92 -4.23 -1.41
N THR A 92 -8.78 -4.38 -0.38
CA THR A 92 -10.13 -4.91 -0.55
C THR A 92 -11.01 -3.94 -1.35
N LEU A 93 -10.96 -2.64 -1.06
CA LEU A 93 -11.71 -1.63 -1.81
C LEU A 93 -11.30 -1.57 -3.28
N SER A 94 -9.99 -1.71 -3.58
CA SER A 94 -9.50 -1.79 -4.96
C SER A 94 -10.07 -3.01 -5.71
N LEU A 95 -10.07 -4.20 -5.09
CA LEU A 95 -10.67 -5.39 -5.69
C LEU A 95 -12.18 -5.24 -5.89
N LEU A 96 -12.89 -4.68 -4.91
CA LEU A 96 -14.33 -4.43 -5.02
C LEU A 96 -14.64 -3.43 -6.14
N PHE A 97 -13.83 -2.38 -6.29
CA PHE A 97 -13.96 -1.46 -7.40
C PHE A 97 -13.80 -2.16 -8.75
N CYS A 98 -12.74 -2.96 -8.91
CA CYS A 98 -12.51 -3.76 -10.10
C CYS A 98 -13.64 -4.76 -10.40
N ALA A 99 -14.26 -5.32 -9.35
CA ALA A 99 -15.40 -6.23 -9.50
C ALA A 99 -16.66 -5.54 -10.02
N ILE A 100 -16.81 -4.24 -9.73
CA ILE A 100 -17.99 -3.44 -10.14
C ILE A 100 -17.73 -2.73 -11.47
N VAL A 101 -16.52 -2.20 -11.65
CA VAL A 101 -16.12 -1.42 -12.83
C VAL A 101 -14.99 -2.17 -13.53
N SER A 102 -15.34 -2.84 -14.63
CA SER A 102 -14.35 -3.48 -15.51
C SER A 102 -13.45 -2.42 -16.12
N ASN A 103 -12.16 -2.45 -15.78
CA ASN A 103 -11.20 -1.43 -16.20
C ASN A 103 -9.86 -2.05 -16.60
N GLY A 104 -9.10 -1.32 -17.43
CA GLY A 104 -7.80 -1.77 -17.90
C GLY A 104 -7.03 -0.67 -18.61
N THR A 105 -5.86 -1.01 -19.17
CA THR A 105 -5.00 -0.11 -19.96
C THR A 105 -4.63 -0.76 -21.30
N ASP A 106 -4.27 0.08 -22.25
CA ASP A 106 -3.77 -0.30 -23.60
C ASP A 106 -2.30 0.11 -23.81
N LEU A 107 -1.58 0.36 -22.73
CA LEU A 107 -0.24 0.96 -22.75
C LEU A 107 0.88 0.01 -23.17
N ARG A 108 0.66 -1.30 -23.13
CA ARG A 108 1.70 -2.30 -23.40
C ARG A 108 2.06 -2.32 -24.88
N PRO A 109 3.35 -2.22 -25.26
CA PRO A 109 3.75 -2.40 -26.63
C PRO A 109 3.45 -3.84 -27.09
N ALA A 110 3.05 -3.99 -28.34
CA ALA A 110 2.71 -5.29 -28.93
C ALA A 110 3.90 -6.28 -28.91
N TYR A 111 5.12 -5.77 -28.89
CA TYR A 111 6.34 -6.59 -28.86
C TYR A 111 7.46 -5.93 -28.05
N ILE A 112 8.20 -6.75 -27.28
CA ILE A 112 9.42 -6.33 -26.57
C ILE A 112 10.61 -7.07 -27.18
N TYR A 113 11.57 -6.30 -27.70
CA TYR A 113 12.80 -6.85 -28.28
C TYR A 113 13.79 -7.35 -27.23
N GLY A 114 14.56 -8.39 -27.58
CA GLY A 114 15.59 -8.98 -26.73
C GLY A 114 15.15 -10.28 -26.06
N ASN A 115 16.13 -11.00 -25.51
CA ASN A 115 15.93 -12.27 -24.82
C ASN A 115 16.78 -12.39 -23.54
N ASP A 116 17.23 -11.26 -23.01
CA ASP A 116 17.92 -11.18 -21.74
C ASP A 116 16.97 -11.46 -20.56
N ILE A 117 17.54 -11.64 -19.38
CA ILE A 117 16.79 -12.00 -18.17
C ILE A 117 15.67 -10.99 -17.86
N PHE A 118 15.92 -9.69 -18.01
CA PHE A 118 14.95 -8.65 -17.71
C PHE A 118 13.76 -8.71 -18.68
N THR A 119 14.04 -8.85 -19.99
CA THR A 119 13.01 -8.99 -21.00
C THR A 119 12.14 -10.22 -20.77
N ARG A 120 12.75 -11.37 -20.44
CA ARG A 120 12.02 -12.60 -20.11
C ARG A 120 11.14 -12.43 -18.88
N THR A 121 11.68 -11.76 -17.84
CA THR A 121 10.94 -11.49 -16.60
C THR A 121 9.74 -10.57 -16.82
N VAL A 122 9.90 -9.50 -17.61
CA VAL A 122 8.77 -8.62 -17.97
C VAL A 122 7.70 -9.37 -18.77
N ARG A 123 8.10 -10.22 -19.72
CA ARG A 123 7.12 -11.05 -20.45
C ARG A 123 6.38 -12.01 -19.54
N ALA A 124 7.07 -12.61 -18.54
CA ALA A 124 6.44 -13.47 -17.56
C ALA A 124 5.47 -12.67 -16.67
N LEU A 125 5.86 -11.48 -16.23
CA LEU A 125 5.00 -10.57 -15.48
C LEU A 125 3.72 -10.27 -16.28
N TRP A 126 3.83 -9.86 -17.54
CA TRP A 126 2.67 -9.48 -18.36
C TRP A 126 1.71 -10.64 -18.68
N ARG A 127 2.15 -11.89 -18.51
CA ARG A 127 1.28 -13.07 -18.64
C ARG A 127 0.49 -13.38 -17.35
N THR A 128 1.03 -13.00 -16.20
CA THR A 128 0.42 -13.29 -14.90
C THR A 128 -0.38 -12.13 -14.34
N ASP A 129 0.02 -10.91 -14.67
CA ASP A 129 -0.60 -9.66 -14.27
C ASP A 129 -1.09 -8.98 -15.57
N THR A 130 -2.36 -9.17 -15.89
CA THR A 130 -2.97 -8.73 -17.14
C THR A 130 -3.14 -7.20 -17.17
N PRO A 131 -3.39 -6.56 -18.34
CA PRO A 131 -3.64 -5.13 -18.38
C PRO A 131 -5.09 -4.78 -17.99
N THR A 132 -5.73 -5.60 -17.15
CA THR A 132 -7.07 -5.39 -16.62
C THR A 132 -7.02 -5.22 -15.10
N ASN A 133 -8.10 -4.76 -14.49
CA ASN A 133 -8.20 -4.56 -13.03
C ASN A 133 -7.12 -3.63 -12.48
N VAL A 134 -6.83 -2.55 -13.18
CA VAL A 134 -5.67 -1.68 -12.91
C VAL A 134 -5.99 -0.53 -11.96
N PHE A 135 -7.25 -0.09 -11.85
CA PHE A 135 -7.64 1.08 -11.04
C PHE A 135 -8.39 0.69 -9.76
N PRO A 136 -8.06 1.36 -8.64
CA PRO A 136 -6.84 2.15 -8.40
C PRO A 136 -5.62 1.24 -8.28
N SER A 137 -4.42 1.74 -8.63
CA SER A 137 -3.20 0.94 -8.57
C SER A 137 -2.88 0.45 -7.17
N ILE A 138 -2.95 -0.86 -6.95
CA ILE A 138 -2.61 -1.50 -5.67
C ILE A 138 -1.11 -1.37 -5.36
N HIS A 139 -0.25 -1.43 -6.38
CA HIS A 139 1.19 -1.23 -6.21
C HIS A 139 1.49 0.15 -5.63
N VAL A 140 0.86 1.18 -6.17
CA VAL A 140 1.02 2.56 -5.71
C VAL A 140 0.39 2.75 -4.33
N PHE A 141 -0.86 2.31 -4.17
CA PHE A 141 -1.57 2.38 -2.89
C PHE A 141 -0.76 1.77 -1.75
N ASN A 142 -0.30 0.53 -1.91
CA ASN A 142 0.47 -0.16 -0.89
C ASN A 142 1.80 0.54 -0.62
N SER A 143 2.50 1.00 -1.68
CA SER A 143 3.80 1.66 -1.53
C SER A 143 3.70 2.96 -0.74
N VAL A 144 2.70 3.80 -1.04
CA VAL A 144 2.45 5.05 -0.30
C VAL A 144 2.05 4.75 1.14
N THR A 145 1.14 3.78 1.36
CA THR A 145 0.71 3.39 2.71
C THR A 145 1.88 2.87 3.56
N LEU A 146 2.78 2.09 2.96
CA LEU A 146 4.00 1.62 3.62
C LEU A 146 4.94 2.78 3.95
N ALA A 147 5.23 3.68 3.01
CA ALA A 147 6.09 4.84 3.24
C ALA A 147 5.56 5.71 4.40
N LEU A 148 4.25 6.00 4.41
CA LEU A 148 3.59 6.71 5.52
C LEU A 148 3.77 5.99 6.85
N ALA A 149 3.68 4.66 6.89
CA ALA A 149 3.89 3.89 8.12
C ALA A 149 5.31 4.07 8.70
N TYR A 150 6.35 4.20 7.86
CA TYR A 150 7.71 4.51 8.34
C TYR A 150 7.80 5.89 8.98
N HIS A 151 7.06 6.88 8.48
CA HIS A 151 7.00 8.23 9.07
C HIS A 151 6.18 8.25 10.36
N HIS A 152 5.14 7.44 10.47
CA HIS A 152 4.32 7.33 11.68
C HIS A 152 4.97 6.51 12.79
N CYS A 153 5.89 5.60 12.46
CA CYS A 153 6.55 4.73 13.42
C CYS A 153 7.35 5.53 14.46
N ALA A 154 6.94 5.48 15.73
CA ALA A 154 7.55 6.24 16.81
C ALA A 154 9.04 5.94 16.96
N ARG A 155 9.44 4.67 16.81
CA ARG A 155 10.83 4.22 16.88
C ARG A 155 11.72 4.85 15.79
N LEU A 156 11.15 5.19 14.64
CA LEU A 156 11.87 5.71 13.48
C LEU A 156 11.84 7.24 13.39
N ARG A 157 11.22 7.97 14.33
CA ARG A 157 11.13 9.46 14.29
C ARG A 157 12.46 10.17 14.51
N GLY A 158 13.41 9.56 15.23
CA GLY A 158 14.70 10.18 15.55
C GLY A 158 15.55 10.50 14.30
N ARG A 159 16.43 11.52 14.41
CA ARG A 159 17.35 11.93 13.32
C ARG A 159 18.25 10.78 12.85
N LYS A 160 18.66 9.89 13.76
CA LYS A 160 19.46 8.70 13.46
C LYS A 160 18.79 7.73 12.48
N TRP A 161 17.45 7.77 12.39
CA TRP A 161 16.65 6.90 11.51
C TRP A 161 16.17 7.61 10.24
N LEU A 162 16.63 8.86 10.01
CA LEU A 162 16.23 9.63 8.82
C LEU A 162 16.51 8.85 7.53
N TRP A 163 17.68 8.18 7.46
CA TRP A 163 18.07 7.40 6.29
C TRP A 163 17.08 6.25 5.99
N VAL A 164 16.48 5.62 7.02
CA VAL A 164 15.48 4.55 6.84
C VAL A 164 14.22 5.12 6.19
N ARG A 165 13.73 6.29 6.68
CA ARG A 165 12.54 6.93 6.10
C ARG A 165 12.79 7.39 4.68
N VAL A 166 13.93 8.04 4.44
CA VAL A 166 14.32 8.46 3.07
C VAL A 166 14.45 7.26 2.13
N SER A 167 15.02 6.14 2.60
CA SER A 167 15.11 4.92 1.78
C SER A 167 13.72 4.34 1.48
N ALA A 168 12.79 4.39 2.43
CA ALA A 168 11.40 3.97 2.20
C ALA A 168 10.71 4.89 1.18
N ASP A 169 10.92 6.22 1.27
CA ASP A 169 10.37 7.16 0.31
C ASP A 169 10.96 6.96 -1.10
N LEU A 170 12.28 6.76 -1.21
CA LEU A 170 12.93 6.46 -2.48
C LEU A 170 12.45 5.14 -3.09
N LEU A 171 12.27 4.11 -2.27
CA LEU A 171 11.71 2.84 -2.71
C LEU A 171 10.26 3.01 -3.18
N CYS A 172 9.44 3.76 -2.44
CA CYS A 172 8.06 4.09 -2.82
C CYS A 172 8.02 4.76 -4.20
N VAL A 173 8.78 5.84 -4.39
CA VAL A 173 8.84 6.56 -5.67
C VAL A 173 9.35 5.65 -6.79
N SER A 174 10.37 4.83 -6.54
CA SER A 174 10.91 3.92 -7.55
C SER A 174 9.90 2.85 -7.97
N ILE A 175 9.10 2.33 -7.03
CA ILE A 175 8.01 1.38 -7.33
C ILE A 175 6.92 2.08 -8.16
N ILE A 176 6.49 3.28 -7.76
CA ILE A 176 5.49 4.06 -8.51
C ILE A 176 5.95 4.28 -9.95
N LEU A 177 7.18 4.76 -10.14
CA LEU A 177 7.74 4.96 -11.47
C LEU A 177 7.85 3.63 -12.25
N SER A 178 8.19 2.53 -11.57
CA SER A 178 8.33 1.23 -12.22
C SER A 178 7.01 0.72 -12.81
N THR A 179 5.88 0.98 -12.16
CA THR A 179 4.57 0.56 -12.69
C THR A 179 4.25 1.22 -14.02
N MET A 180 4.59 2.50 -14.19
CA MET A 180 4.40 3.25 -15.43
C MET A 180 5.45 2.88 -16.49
N LEU A 181 6.72 2.75 -16.11
CA LEU A 181 7.82 2.36 -17.01
C LEU A 181 7.66 0.94 -17.55
N LEU A 182 7.03 0.04 -16.80
CA LEU A 182 6.67 -1.32 -17.23
C LEU A 182 5.35 -1.38 -17.99
N LYS A 183 4.67 -0.22 -18.17
CA LYS A 183 3.37 -0.15 -18.84
C LYS A 183 2.29 -1.02 -18.19
N GLN A 184 2.36 -1.13 -16.86
CA GLN A 184 1.36 -1.82 -16.05
C GLN A 184 0.22 -0.89 -15.66
N HIS A 185 0.52 0.38 -15.40
CA HIS A 185 -0.43 1.37 -14.91
C HIS A 185 -0.32 2.69 -15.67
N SER A 186 -1.47 3.35 -15.87
CA SER A 186 -1.59 4.73 -16.31
C SER A 186 -1.29 5.71 -15.17
N VAL A 187 -0.96 6.93 -15.49
CA VAL A 187 -0.91 8.04 -14.54
C VAL A 187 -2.24 8.19 -13.79
N ILE A 188 -3.36 7.87 -14.43
CA ILE A 188 -4.70 7.90 -13.80
C ILE A 188 -4.79 6.90 -12.66
N ASP A 189 -4.34 5.66 -12.87
CA ASP A 189 -4.36 4.59 -11.86
C ASP A 189 -3.42 4.93 -10.69
N VAL A 190 -2.26 5.51 -11.02
CA VAL A 190 -1.27 5.98 -10.04
C VAL A 190 -1.90 7.04 -9.13
N MET A 191 -2.55 8.05 -9.71
CA MET A 191 -3.24 9.09 -8.93
C MET A 191 -4.35 8.50 -8.06
N GLY A 192 -5.14 7.55 -8.59
CA GLY A 192 -6.14 6.82 -7.82
C GLY A 192 -5.55 6.11 -6.61
N GLY A 193 -4.43 5.41 -6.79
CA GLY A 193 -3.72 4.73 -5.71
C GLY A 193 -3.19 5.68 -4.63
N ILE A 194 -2.61 6.82 -5.02
CA ILE A 194 -2.13 7.87 -4.09
C ILE A 194 -3.31 8.45 -3.28
N ILE A 195 -4.39 8.84 -3.95
CA ILE A 195 -5.57 9.43 -3.31
C ILE A 195 -6.17 8.44 -2.30
N LEU A 196 -6.30 7.18 -2.68
CA LEU A 196 -6.80 6.14 -1.78
C LEU A 196 -5.92 5.98 -0.54
N ALA A 197 -4.59 5.97 -0.71
CA ALA A 197 -3.63 5.83 0.40
C ALA A 197 -3.73 7.00 1.37
N LEU A 198 -3.71 8.24 0.88
CA LEU A 198 -3.80 9.43 1.70
C LEU A 198 -5.15 9.53 2.42
N THR A 199 -6.24 9.14 1.74
CA THR A 199 -7.59 9.13 2.33
C THR A 199 -7.68 8.15 3.49
N LEU A 200 -7.19 6.91 3.32
CA LEU A 200 -7.24 5.90 4.37
C LEU A 200 -6.28 6.22 5.52
N ASP A 201 -5.12 6.82 5.25
CA ASP A 201 -4.22 7.30 6.30
C ASP A 201 -4.88 8.41 7.14
N ALA A 202 -5.50 9.39 6.51
CA ALA A 202 -6.23 10.46 7.20
C ALA A 202 -7.42 9.91 8.04
N VAL A 203 -8.14 8.92 7.53
CA VAL A 203 -9.21 8.23 8.28
C VAL A 203 -8.63 7.49 9.49
N ALA A 204 -7.50 6.79 9.33
CA ALA A 204 -6.85 6.09 10.42
C ALA A 204 -6.40 7.05 11.52
N ASP A 205 -5.87 8.22 11.17
CA ASP A 205 -5.51 9.29 12.12
C ASP A 205 -6.74 9.85 12.85
N ALA A 206 -7.81 10.15 12.13
CA ALA A 206 -9.05 10.65 12.72
C ALA A 206 -9.66 9.66 13.72
N VAL A 207 -9.62 8.36 13.41
CA VAL A 207 -10.07 7.29 14.32
C VAL A 207 -9.14 7.19 15.53
N ALA A 208 -7.82 7.27 15.34
CA ALA A 208 -6.86 7.22 16.43
C ALA A 208 -7.03 8.39 17.42
N LEU A 209 -7.30 9.60 16.91
CA LEU A 209 -7.57 10.79 17.74
C LEU A 209 -8.86 10.64 18.57
N ARG A 210 -9.91 10.06 18.00
CA ARG A 210 -11.20 9.85 18.71
C ARG A 210 -11.10 8.75 19.79
N THR A 211 -10.21 7.79 19.61
CA THR A 211 -10.03 6.66 20.53
C THR A 211 -8.95 6.92 21.57
N ALA A 212 -8.18 8.01 21.45
CA ALA A 212 -7.25 8.43 22.48
C ALA A 212 -8.04 8.78 23.75
N PRO A 213 -7.66 8.25 24.96
CA PRO A 213 -8.29 8.67 26.19
C PRO A 213 -8.12 10.19 26.29
N SER A 214 -9.22 10.91 26.53
CA SER A 214 -9.15 12.33 26.86
C SER A 214 -8.21 12.43 28.05
N VAL A 215 -7.09 13.10 27.88
CA VAL A 215 -6.25 13.50 29.01
C VAL A 215 -7.12 14.51 29.78
N ALA A 216 -7.90 13.98 30.74
CA ALA A 216 -8.59 14.81 31.71
C ALA A 216 -7.51 15.66 32.34
N TYR A 217 -7.60 16.95 32.08
CA TYR A 217 -6.79 17.98 32.71
C TYR A 217 -7.00 17.84 34.22
N ARG A 218 -6.18 16.99 34.88
CA ARG A 218 -6.09 16.96 36.35
C ARG A 218 -5.43 18.28 36.74
N HIS A 219 -6.24 19.29 36.85
CA HIS A 219 -5.89 20.51 37.55
C HIS A 219 -5.50 20.09 38.98
N ASN A 220 -4.21 20.14 39.26
CA ASN A 220 -3.64 19.89 40.60
C ASN A 220 -4.17 20.95 41.57
N ARG A 221 -5.29 20.67 42.25
CA ARG A 221 -5.70 21.38 43.46
C ARG A 221 -4.90 20.78 44.62
N HIS A 222 -3.67 21.18 44.77
CA HIS A 222 -2.91 21.01 45.98
C HIS A 222 -2.11 22.28 46.24
N HIS A 223 -2.79 23.32 46.70
CA HIS A 223 -2.25 24.33 47.62
C HIS A 223 -3.41 24.84 48.44
N ALA A 224 -3.76 24.04 49.45
CA ALA A 224 -4.37 24.55 50.65
C ALA A 224 -3.24 24.58 51.68
N LEU A 225 -2.74 25.75 51.97
CA LEU A 225 -1.85 26.02 53.11
C LEU A 225 -2.63 25.77 54.41
N PRO A 226 -2.05 25.18 55.45
CA PRO A 226 -2.64 25.22 56.77
C PRO A 226 -2.35 26.61 57.38
N GLU A 227 -3.42 27.31 57.68
CA GLU A 227 -3.34 28.47 58.58
C GLU A 227 -2.99 28.02 59.98
N HIS A 228 -2.02 28.70 60.56
CA HIS A 228 -1.63 28.60 61.94
C HIS A 228 -2.69 29.22 62.86
N SER A 229 -2.97 28.53 63.94
CA SER A 229 -3.28 29.06 65.26
C SER A 229 -2.95 28.06 66.32
#